data_0e3e247b66ffa3bc2490c3f773a0d33a
#
_entry.id   0e3e247b66ffa3bc2490c3f773a0d33a
#
_cell.length_a   1.000
_cell.length_b   1.000
_cell.length_c   1.000
_cell.angle_alpha   90.00
_cell.angle_beta   90.00
_cell.angle_gamma   90.00
#
_symmetry.space_group_name_H-M   'P 1'
#
loop_
_entity.id
_entity.type
_entity.pdbx_description
1 polymer ?
#
loop_
_entity_poly.entity_id
_entity_poly.type
_entity_poly.pdbx_seq_one_letter_code
_entity_poly.pdbx_strand_id
1 'polypeptide(L)'
;MSVNFDDTKITFRSKSPRELQLSNFIFSIINKPFVVSMGTAIIKWALYFKLPIKWLIKATLFDQFCGGESIQGCEKKINQLRTFNVKTILDYSVEGQENEQSFDQTLKETLRAIEFADKHDAIPFCVLKLTGLGSKSLMTKIQLGKELTGIEQNQFSRFKARSFEVADVVLKLNQRLLIDAEESWYQDVVDTLSYELMIKCNTERATVYNTYQFYRRDMLDKMKAGFEKMSTSKVHFGAKIVRGAYMEQERFRAQSLGYPDPIQPNKEATDRDYNAGVKFAMENLTHFSICLGTHNEASSKGLVELMQQYG
;
A
#
# COMPACT_ATOMS: atom_id res chain seq x y z
N MET A 1 -6.28 1.55 27.98
CA MET A 1 -4.88 1.06 28.15
C MET A 1 -3.96 2.07 27.51
N SER A 2 -2.90 2.52 28.21
CA SER A 2 -1.90 3.38 27.60
C SER A 2 -0.95 2.54 26.75
N VAL A 3 -0.77 2.89 25.48
CA VAL A 3 0.21 2.25 24.60
C VAL A 3 1.60 2.80 24.97
N ASN A 4 2.54 1.90 25.28
CA ASN A 4 3.92 2.24 25.59
C ASN A 4 4.84 1.76 24.44
N PHE A 5 5.53 2.69 23.78
CA PHE A 5 6.48 2.40 22.70
C PHE A 5 7.94 2.26 23.22
N ASP A 6 8.22 2.61 24.48
CA ASP A 6 9.56 2.53 25.05
C ASP A 6 9.95 1.10 25.45
N ASP A 7 8.96 0.18 25.59
CA ASP A 7 9.23 -1.23 25.88
C ASP A 7 9.67 -1.99 24.63
N THR A 8 10.95 -1.87 24.31
CA THR A 8 11.56 -2.56 23.17
C THR A 8 11.53 -4.09 23.27
N LYS A 9 11.37 -4.67 24.49
CA LYS A 9 11.23 -6.12 24.67
C LYS A 9 9.94 -6.62 24.06
N ILE A 10 8.85 -5.87 24.21
CA ILE A 10 7.57 -6.20 23.56
C ILE A 10 7.68 -6.04 22.04
N THR A 11 8.25 -4.93 21.58
CA THR A 11 8.37 -4.63 20.15
C THR A 11 9.17 -5.69 19.40
N PHE A 12 10.27 -6.17 19.99
CA PHE A 12 11.17 -7.11 19.32
C PHE A 12 11.03 -8.56 19.78
N ARG A 13 10.00 -8.90 20.56
CA ARG A 13 9.81 -10.26 21.09
C ARG A 13 9.73 -11.37 20.04
N SER A 14 9.39 -11.03 18.80
CA SER A 14 9.32 -11.98 17.68
C SER A 14 10.67 -12.22 17.00
N LYS A 15 11.72 -11.47 17.37
CA LYS A 15 13.06 -11.55 16.77
C LYS A 15 14.05 -12.21 17.74
N SER A 16 14.86 -13.11 17.22
CA SER A 16 16.00 -13.67 17.94
C SER A 16 17.13 -12.62 18.12
N PRO A 17 18.06 -12.79 19.07
CA PRO A 17 19.21 -11.90 19.23
C PRO A 17 20.05 -11.74 17.96
N ARG A 18 20.18 -12.82 17.17
CA ARG A 18 20.92 -12.79 15.87
C ARG A 18 20.18 -11.94 14.83
N GLU A 19 18.87 -12.10 14.71
CA GLU A 19 18.06 -11.27 13.81
C GLU A 19 18.09 -9.81 14.21
N LEU A 20 18.11 -9.48 15.50
CA LEU A 20 18.24 -8.10 15.98
C LEU A 20 19.61 -7.50 15.64
N GLN A 21 20.70 -8.27 15.84
CA GLN A 21 22.04 -7.80 15.47
C GLN A 21 22.16 -7.56 13.97
N LEU A 22 21.64 -8.47 13.14
CA LEU A 22 21.61 -8.32 11.68
C LEU A 22 20.77 -7.11 11.26
N SER A 23 19.58 -6.94 11.86
CA SER A 23 18.74 -5.76 11.60
C SER A 23 19.46 -4.47 11.93
N ASN A 24 20.08 -4.38 13.12
CA ASN A 24 20.83 -3.20 13.53
C ASN A 24 22.00 -2.89 12.58
N PHE A 25 22.72 -3.91 12.15
CA PHE A 25 23.80 -3.76 11.17
C PHE A 25 23.27 -3.25 9.82
N ILE A 26 22.19 -3.84 9.28
CA ILE A 26 21.59 -3.43 8.02
C ILE A 26 21.11 -1.97 8.09
N PHE A 27 20.38 -1.59 9.14
CA PHE A 27 19.89 -0.22 9.29
C PHE A 27 21.02 0.79 9.51
N SER A 28 22.10 0.41 10.17
CA SER A 28 23.29 1.27 10.33
C SER A 28 23.97 1.58 8.99
N ILE A 29 23.89 0.65 8.03
CA ILE A 29 24.42 0.82 6.67
C ILE A 29 23.45 1.66 5.82
N ILE A 30 22.17 1.37 5.85
CA ILE A 30 21.15 2.07 5.06
C ILE A 30 21.10 3.57 5.37
N ASN A 31 21.41 3.95 6.61
CA ASN A 31 21.47 5.36 7.02
C ASN A 31 22.69 6.11 6.45
N LYS A 32 23.56 5.46 5.66
CA LYS A 32 24.75 6.08 5.04
C LYS A 32 24.60 6.07 3.50
N PRO A 33 24.08 7.14 2.86
CA PRO A 33 23.79 7.18 1.42
C PRO A 33 24.97 6.76 0.53
N PHE A 34 26.18 7.18 0.87
CA PHE A 34 27.40 6.81 0.14
C PHE A 34 27.63 5.28 0.15
N VAL A 35 27.45 4.64 1.30
CA VAL A 35 27.64 3.17 1.44
C VAL A 35 26.57 2.42 0.66
N VAL A 36 25.33 2.91 0.67
CA VAL A 36 24.22 2.35 -0.11
C VAL A 36 24.51 2.46 -1.62
N SER A 37 24.92 3.63 -2.09
CA SER A 37 25.26 3.84 -3.51
C SER A 37 26.39 2.91 -3.97
N MET A 38 27.47 2.83 -3.20
CA MET A 38 28.60 1.95 -3.48
C MET A 38 28.17 0.47 -3.45
N GLY A 39 27.43 0.06 -2.43
CA GLY A 39 26.89 -1.32 -2.32
C GLY A 39 26.01 -1.69 -3.48
N THR A 40 25.11 -0.79 -3.89
CA THR A 40 24.23 -1.00 -5.06
C THR A 40 25.04 -1.16 -6.35
N ALA A 41 26.10 -0.34 -6.53
CA ALA A 41 26.97 -0.46 -7.70
C ALA A 41 27.70 -1.82 -7.72
N ILE A 42 28.23 -2.25 -6.57
CA ILE A 42 28.91 -3.56 -6.43
C ILE A 42 27.94 -4.71 -6.73
N ILE A 43 26.71 -4.66 -6.19
CA ILE A 43 25.69 -5.68 -6.44
C ILE A 43 25.33 -5.73 -7.93
N LYS A 44 25.11 -4.59 -8.59
CA LYS A 44 24.82 -4.52 -10.01
C LYS A 44 25.97 -5.11 -10.86
N TRP A 45 27.21 -4.78 -10.50
CA TRP A 45 28.42 -5.31 -11.15
C TRP A 45 28.51 -6.83 -10.97
N ALA A 46 28.32 -7.33 -9.75
CA ALA A 46 28.37 -8.76 -9.44
C ALA A 46 27.26 -9.54 -10.19
N LEU A 47 26.05 -8.99 -10.29
CA LEU A 47 24.96 -9.59 -11.06
C LEU A 47 25.24 -9.58 -12.56
N TYR A 48 25.82 -8.50 -13.10
CA TYR A 48 26.23 -8.41 -14.49
C TYR A 48 27.21 -9.52 -14.87
N PHE A 49 28.21 -9.79 -13.99
CA PHE A 49 29.18 -10.88 -14.17
C PHE A 49 28.64 -12.26 -13.70
N LYS A 50 27.34 -12.36 -13.39
CA LYS A 50 26.68 -13.60 -12.96
C LYS A 50 27.34 -14.25 -11.75
N LEU A 51 27.96 -13.47 -10.85
CA LEU A 51 28.53 -14.00 -9.62
C LEU A 51 27.43 -14.58 -8.72
N PRO A 52 27.69 -15.68 -7.99
CA PRO A 52 26.69 -16.36 -7.16
C PRO A 52 26.43 -15.63 -5.84
N ILE A 53 26.03 -14.34 -5.89
CA ILE A 53 25.77 -13.51 -4.70
C ILE A 53 24.30 -13.57 -4.24
N LYS A 54 23.41 -14.26 -4.96
CA LYS A 54 21.98 -14.31 -4.63
C LYS A 54 21.72 -14.83 -3.22
N TRP A 55 22.48 -15.84 -2.78
CA TRP A 55 22.33 -16.40 -1.44
C TRP A 55 22.67 -15.37 -0.34
N LEU A 56 23.68 -14.55 -0.56
CA LEU A 56 24.08 -13.50 0.38
C LEU A 56 23.00 -12.40 0.47
N ILE A 57 22.49 -11.95 -0.66
CA ILE A 57 21.39 -10.98 -0.72
C ILE A 57 20.16 -11.57 -0.01
N LYS A 58 19.86 -12.85 -0.24
CA LYS A 58 18.73 -13.53 0.39
C LYS A 58 18.90 -13.61 1.91
N ALA A 59 20.02 -14.09 2.39
CA ALA A 59 20.29 -14.26 3.83
C ALA A 59 20.44 -12.91 4.61
N THR A 60 20.54 -11.80 3.91
CA THR A 60 20.71 -10.47 4.55
C THR A 60 19.49 -9.57 4.26
N LEU A 61 19.48 -8.93 3.11
CA LEU A 61 18.48 -7.93 2.75
C LEU A 61 17.09 -8.56 2.55
N PHE A 62 17.00 -9.67 1.82
CA PHE A 62 15.72 -10.28 1.49
C PHE A 62 14.98 -10.77 2.74
N ASP A 63 15.65 -11.53 3.62
CA ASP A 63 15.04 -12.06 4.84
C ASP A 63 14.63 -10.94 5.83
N GLN A 64 15.24 -9.76 5.74
CA GLN A 64 14.88 -8.61 6.56
C GLN A 64 13.61 -7.89 6.06
N PHE A 65 13.43 -7.78 4.73
CA PHE A 65 12.39 -6.94 4.14
C PHE A 65 11.28 -7.72 3.44
N CYS A 66 11.50 -8.99 3.11
CA CYS A 66 10.54 -9.81 2.37
C CYS A 66 10.03 -10.97 3.23
N GLY A 67 8.76 -11.32 3.06
CA GLY A 67 8.15 -12.46 3.73
C GLY A 67 8.58 -13.79 3.13
N GLY A 68 8.82 -13.84 1.81
CA GLY A 68 9.19 -15.04 1.05
C GLY A 68 9.22 -14.78 -0.45
N GLU A 69 9.78 -15.70 -1.23
CA GLU A 69 9.84 -15.64 -2.70
C GLU A 69 8.55 -16.15 -3.37
N SER A 70 7.67 -16.73 -2.61
CA SER A 70 6.37 -17.25 -3.04
C SER A 70 5.37 -17.17 -1.90
N ILE A 71 4.09 -17.29 -2.21
CA ILE A 71 3.00 -17.30 -1.21
C ILE A 71 3.28 -18.39 -0.16
N GLN A 72 3.63 -19.61 -0.58
CA GLN A 72 3.97 -20.71 0.33
C GLN A 72 5.26 -20.42 1.14
N GLY A 73 6.22 -19.72 0.52
CA GLY A 73 7.45 -19.28 1.21
C GLY A 73 7.19 -18.30 2.36
N CYS A 74 6.09 -17.54 2.30
CA CYS A 74 5.68 -16.61 3.36
C CYS A 74 5.07 -17.31 4.59
N GLU A 75 4.59 -18.55 4.47
CA GLU A 75 3.83 -19.25 5.50
C GLU A 75 4.58 -19.36 6.83
N LYS A 76 5.88 -19.65 6.77
CA LYS A 76 6.73 -19.70 7.98
C LYS A 76 6.72 -18.38 8.73
N LYS A 77 6.84 -17.25 8.01
CA LYS A 77 6.85 -15.90 8.60
C LYS A 77 5.47 -15.50 9.13
N ILE A 78 4.42 -15.84 8.40
CA ILE A 78 3.03 -15.64 8.81
C ILE A 78 2.77 -16.36 10.14
N ASN A 79 3.10 -17.64 10.23
CA ASN A 79 2.91 -18.45 11.44
C ASN A 79 3.76 -17.92 12.61
N GLN A 80 5.02 -17.53 12.36
CA GLN A 80 5.86 -16.91 13.39
C GLN A 80 5.20 -15.65 13.97
N LEU A 81 4.74 -14.72 13.13
CA LEU A 81 4.12 -13.47 13.58
C LEU A 81 2.79 -13.72 14.29
N ARG A 82 1.99 -14.67 13.80
CA ARG A 82 0.73 -15.09 14.42
C ARG A 82 0.89 -15.50 15.89
N THR A 83 1.99 -16.18 16.26
CA THR A 83 2.25 -16.56 17.67
C THR A 83 2.40 -15.35 18.60
N PHE A 84 2.63 -14.17 18.05
CA PHE A 84 2.73 -12.90 18.76
C PHE A 84 1.49 -12.00 18.56
N ASN A 85 0.38 -12.56 18.04
CA ASN A 85 -0.84 -11.83 17.69
C ASN A 85 -0.60 -10.72 16.63
N VAL A 86 0.41 -10.86 15.79
CA VAL A 86 0.67 -9.98 14.65
C VAL A 86 0.18 -10.68 13.40
N LYS A 87 -0.81 -10.05 12.74
CA LYS A 87 -1.33 -10.50 11.45
C LYS A 87 -0.49 -9.93 10.31
N THR A 88 -0.62 -10.51 9.13
CA THR A 88 0.18 -10.13 7.96
C THR A 88 -0.71 -9.73 6.79
N ILE A 89 -0.14 -8.96 5.87
CA ILE A 89 -0.76 -8.63 4.59
C ILE A 89 0.22 -9.10 3.51
N LEU A 90 -0.28 -9.89 2.55
CA LEU A 90 0.52 -10.30 1.39
C LEU A 90 0.41 -9.23 0.30
N ASP A 91 1.56 -8.76 -0.15
CA ASP A 91 1.70 -7.87 -1.29
C ASP A 91 2.49 -8.58 -2.39
N TYR A 92 1.87 -8.76 -3.55
CA TYR A 92 2.54 -9.25 -4.74
C TYR A 92 2.99 -8.05 -5.57
N SER A 93 4.24 -7.71 -5.44
CA SER A 93 4.83 -6.57 -6.14
C SER A 93 5.71 -7.06 -7.30
N VAL A 94 5.25 -6.85 -8.53
CA VAL A 94 6.05 -7.02 -9.75
C VAL A 94 6.17 -5.67 -10.42
N GLU A 95 7.36 -5.10 -10.38
CA GLU A 95 7.64 -3.84 -11.05
C GLU A 95 8.26 -4.09 -12.44
N GLY A 96 7.86 -3.31 -13.44
CA GLY A 96 8.68 -3.03 -14.60
C GLY A 96 8.24 -3.55 -15.96
N GLN A 97 7.13 -4.27 -16.11
CA GLN A 97 6.66 -4.65 -17.46
C GLN A 97 5.21 -4.20 -17.67
N GLU A 98 5.03 -3.16 -18.50
CA GLU A 98 3.70 -2.66 -18.88
C GLU A 98 3.23 -3.33 -20.18
N ASN A 99 2.81 -4.59 -20.10
CA ASN A 99 2.20 -5.30 -21.22
C ASN A 99 1.06 -6.21 -20.76
N GLU A 100 0.18 -6.60 -21.66
CA GLU A 100 -1.03 -7.37 -21.35
C GLU A 100 -0.73 -8.71 -20.67
N GLN A 101 0.33 -9.41 -21.10
CA GLN A 101 0.72 -10.68 -20.50
C GLN A 101 1.15 -10.52 -19.03
N SER A 102 1.87 -9.44 -18.73
CA SER A 102 2.28 -9.08 -17.36
C SER A 102 1.06 -8.75 -16.49
N PHE A 103 0.09 -7.99 -17.02
CA PHE A 103 -1.13 -7.66 -16.30
C PHE A 103 -1.99 -8.89 -16.01
N ASP A 104 -2.12 -9.82 -16.95
CA ASP A 104 -2.82 -11.10 -16.75
C ASP A 104 -2.10 -11.99 -15.72
N GLN A 105 -0.76 -11.99 -15.72
CA GLN A 105 0.01 -12.71 -14.72
C GLN A 105 -0.17 -12.09 -13.32
N THR A 106 -0.15 -10.76 -13.22
CA THR A 106 -0.40 -10.07 -11.93
C THR A 106 -1.80 -10.36 -11.42
N LEU A 107 -2.82 -10.33 -12.28
CA LEU A 107 -4.18 -10.74 -11.92
C LEU A 107 -4.19 -12.14 -11.31
N LYS A 108 -3.60 -13.10 -12.01
CA LYS A 108 -3.54 -14.51 -11.57
C LYS A 108 -2.87 -14.67 -10.21
N GLU A 109 -1.74 -14.01 -9.97
CA GLU A 109 -1.04 -14.08 -8.69
C GLU A 109 -1.81 -13.34 -7.57
N THR A 110 -2.49 -12.22 -7.90
CA THR A 110 -3.38 -11.53 -6.96
C THR A 110 -4.53 -12.43 -6.52
N LEU A 111 -5.20 -13.10 -7.46
CA LEU A 111 -6.28 -14.04 -7.15
C LEU A 111 -5.80 -15.19 -6.27
N ARG A 112 -4.62 -15.76 -6.55
CA ARG A 112 -3.99 -16.79 -5.70
C ARG A 112 -3.70 -16.29 -4.30
N ALA A 113 -3.22 -15.06 -4.16
CA ALA A 113 -2.96 -14.45 -2.85
C ALA A 113 -4.26 -14.29 -2.04
N ILE A 114 -5.36 -13.90 -2.69
CA ILE A 114 -6.69 -13.77 -2.06
C ILE A 114 -7.21 -15.15 -1.62
N GLU A 115 -7.13 -16.16 -2.49
CA GLU A 115 -7.53 -17.53 -2.17
C GLU A 115 -6.68 -18.15 -1.04
N PHE A 116 -5.41 -17.78 -0.96
CA PHE A 116 -4.54 -18.19 0.14
C PHE A 116 -4.93 -17.48 1.44
N ALA A 117 -5.21 -16.18 1.38
CA ALA A 117 -5.65 -15.39 2.53
C ALA A 117 -6.96 -15.92 3.13
N ASP A 118 -7.90 -16.36 2.30
CA ASP A 118 -9.18 -16.95 2.74
C ASP A 118 -8.99 -18.17 3.66
N LYS A 119 -7.91 -18.92 3.48
CA LYS A 119 -7.58 -20.12 4.27
C LYS A 119 -6.78 -19.79 5.55
N HIS A 120 -6.43 -18.52 5.78
CA HIS A 120 -5.53 -18.11 6.86
C HIS A 120 -6.08 -16.91 7.62
N ASP A 121 -6.61 -17.13 8.81
CA ASP A 121 -7.11 -16.08 9.73
C ASP A 121 -6.02 -15.06 10.14
N ALA A 122 -4.74 -15.38 9.90
CA ALA A 122 -3.61 -14.48 10.10
C ALA A 122 -3.45 -13.43 8.97
N ILE A 123 -4.25 -13.50 7.89
CA ILE A 123 -4.17 -12.59 6.75
C ILE A 123 -5.52 -11.85 6.60
N PRO A 124 -5.72 -10.73 7.29
CA PRO A 124 -7.01 -10.04 7.34
C PRO A 124 -7.30 -9.17 6.11
N PHE A 125 -6.29 -8.85 5.32
CA PHE A 125 -6.37 -8.00 4.13
C PHE A 125 -5.49 -8.54 3.02
N CYS A 126 -5.95 -8.34 1.78
CA CYS A 126 -5.13 -8.43 0.58
C CYS A 126 -4.80 -7.03 0.07
N VAL A 127 -3.75 -6.90 -0.72
CA VAL A 127 -3.30 -5.61 -1.27
C VAL A 127 -3.21 -5.71 -2.80
N LEU A 128 -3.52 -4.61 -3.47
CA LEU A 128 -3.45 -4.47 -4.92
C LEU A 128 -2.96 -3.08 -5.32
N LYS A 129 -1.97 -3.03 -6.20
CA LYS A 129 -1.65 -1.84 -6.99
C LYS A 129 -2.31 -1.95 -8.35
N LEU A 130 -3.17 -0.99 -8.69
CA LEU A 130 -3.91 -1.04 -9.94
C LEU A 130 -3.02 -0.94 -11.17
N THR A 131 -1.82 -0.34 -11.05
CA THR A 131 -0.82 -0.36 -12.12
C THR A 131 -0.26 -1.76 -12.43
N GLY A 132 -0.45 -2.72 -11.55
CA GLY A 132 -0.19 -4.14 -11.86
C GLY A 132 -1.20 -4.77 -12.82
N LEU A 133 -2.36 -4.14 -13.04
CA LEU A 133 -3.44 -4.63 -13.91
C LEU A 133 -3.62 -3.79 -15.19
N GLY A 134 -2.99 -2.62 -15.28
CA GLY A 134 -3.10 -1.72 -16.42
C GLY A 134 -1.98 -0.69 -16.50
N SER A 135 -1.81 -0.07 -17.67
CA SER A 135 -0.69 0.82 -17.98
C SER A 135 -0.78 2.16 -17.27
N LYS A 136 0.31 2.57 -16.61
CA LYS A 136 0.49 3.91 -16.01
C LYS A 136 0.36 5.03 -17.05
N SER A 137 0.91 4.80 -18.23
CA SER A 137 0.86 5.79 -19.33
C SER A 137 -0.56 6.01 -19.82
N LEU A 138 -1.37 4.96 -19.91
CA LEU A 138 -2.78 5.04 -20.28
C LEU A 138 -3.60 5.78 -19.20
N MET A 139 -3.43 5.43 -17.93
CA MET A 139 -4.10 6.12 -16.82
C MET A 139 -3.71 7.62 -16.78
N THR A 140 -2.42 7.94 -17.00
CA THR A 140 -1.94 9.33 -17.10
C THR A 140 -2.64 10.07 -18.24
N LYS A 141 -2.78 9.43 -19.40
CA LYS A 141 -3.46 10.00 -20.56
C LYS A 141 -4.93 10.30 -20.28
N ILE A 142 -5.61 9.37 -19.58
CA ILE A 142 -7.02 9.53 -19.16
C ILE A 142 -7.15 10.69 -18.17
N GLN A 143 -6.31 10.75 -17.15
CA GLN A 143 -6.34 11.84 -16.16
C GLN A 143 -6.10 13.20 -16.78
N LEU A 144 -5.32 13.28 -17.85
CA LEU A 144 -5.10 14.51 -18.63
C LEU A 144 -6.27 14.87 -19.55
N GLY A 145 -7.35 14.07 -19.59
CA GLY A 145 -8.51 14.29 -20.46
C GLY A 145 -8.22 14.13 -21.96
N LYS A 146 -7.14 13.41 -22.32
CA LYS A 146 -6.76 13.21 -23.73
C LYS A 146 -7.62 12.11 -24.36
N GLU A 147 -7.96 12.28 -25.63
CA GLU A 147 -8.69 11.28 -26.39
C GLU A 147 -7.92 9.97 -26.49
N LEU A 148 -8.64 8.84 -26.32
CA LEU A 148 -8.11 7.50 -26.45
C LEU A 148 -8.35 6.96 -27.86
N THR A 149 -7.34 6.32 -28.42
CA THR A 149 -7.50 5.49 -29.62
C THR A 149 -8.37 4.26 -29.31
N GLY A 150 -8.92 3.59 -30.35
CA GLY A 150 -9.69 2.36 -30.16
C GLY A 150 -8.91 1.24 -29.44
N ILE A 151 -7.58 1.18 -29.66
CA ILE A 151 -6.70 0.23 -28.97
C ILE A 151 -6.62 0.58 -27.47
N GLU A 152 -6.42 1.84 -27.14
CA GLU A 152 -6.34 2.32 -25.73
C GLU A 152 -7.68 2.17 -25.00
N GLN A 153 -8.80 2.38 -25.68
CA GLN A 153 -10.13 2.11 -25.13
C GLN A 153 -10.32 0.63 -24.76
N ASN A 154 -9.86 -0.28 -25.64
CA ASN A 154 -9.87 -1.71 -25.35
C ASN A 154 -8.92 -2.09 -24.19
N GLN A 155 -7.75 -1.47 -24.11
CA GLN A 155 -6.82 -1.66 -22.99
C GLN A 155 -7.44 -1.20 -21.67
N PHE A 156 -8.08 -0.04 -21.65
CA PHE A 156 -8.76 0.48 -20.47
C PHE A 156 -9.94 -0.41 -20.05
N SER A 157 -10.71 -0.93 -21.01
CA SER A 157 -11.79 -1.88 -20.74
C SER A 157 -11.28 -3.17 -20.10
N ARG A 158 -10.13 -3.71 -20.58
CA ARG A 158 -9.48 -4.88 -19.98
C ARG A 158 -8.95 -4.60 -18.58
N PHE A 159 -8.33 -3.42 -18.37
CA PHE A 159 -7.89 -2.97 -17.05
C PHE A 159 -9.05 -2.95 -16.04
N LYS A 160 -10.19 -2.35 -16.42
CA LYS A 160 -11.40 -2.36 -15.58
C LYS A 160 -11.88 -3.79 -15.31
N ALA A 161 -11.98 -4.63 -16.36
CA ALA A 161 -12.44 -6.01 -16.22
C ALA A 161 -11.58 -6.81 -15.21
N ARG A 162 -10.25 -6.72 -15.29
CA ARG A 162 -9.33 -7.35 -14.32
C ARG A 162 -9.57 -6.85 -12.90
N SER A 163 -9.77 -5.55 -12.72
CA SER A 163 -10.02 -4.95 -11.41
C SER A 163 -11.34 -5.42 -10.81
N PHE A 164 -12.38 -5.55 -11.63
CA PHE A 164 -13.67 -6.08 -11.20
C PHE A 164 -13.62 -7.58 -10.91
N GLU A 165 -12.83 -8.36 -11.63
CA GLU A 165 -12.60 -9.79 -11.34
C GLU A 165 -11.96 -9.99 -9.96
N VAL A 166 -10.96 -9.17 -9.60
CA VAL A 166 -10.39 -9.18 -8.24
C VAL A 166 -11.46 -8.87 -7.20
N ALA A 167 -12.28 -7.85 -7.44
CA ALA A 167 -13.35 -7.47 -6.52
C ALA A 167 -14.42 -8.56 -6.35
N ASP A 168 -14.77 -9.29 -7.42
CA ASP A 168 -15.71 -10.41 -7.37
C ASP A 168 -15.19 -11.55 -6.48
N VAL A 169 -13.92 -11.89 -6.60
CA VAL A 169 -13.28 -12.93 -5.77
C VAL A 169 -13.17 -12.49 -4.31
N VAL A 170 -12.79 -11.24 -4.07
CA VAL A 170 -12.74 -10.64 -2.71
C VAL A 170 -14.10 -10.69 -2.04
N LEU A 171 -15.15 -10.32 -2.76
CA LEU A 171 -16.53 -10.34 -2.24
C LEU A 171 -17.00 -11.78 -1.97
N LYS A 172 -16.78 -12.69 -2.92
CA LYS A 172 -17.14 -14.10 -2.80
C LYS A 172 -16.49 -14.80 -1.60
N LEU A 173 -15.22 -14.50 -1.36
CA LEU A 173 -14.43 -15.09 -0.26
C LEU A 173 -14.52 -14.28 1.03
N ASN A 174 -15.33 -13.23 1.06
CA ASN A 174 -15.51 -12.37 2.24
C ASN A 174 -14.18 -11.77 2.77
N GLN A 175 -13.21 -11.57 1.89
CA GLN A 175 -11.92 -10.95 2.19
C GLN A 175 -12.00 -9.42 2.14
N ARG A 176 -10.95 -8.73 2.56
CA ARG A 176 -10.83 -7.27 2.44
C ARG A 176 -9.66 -6.93 1.52
N LEU A 177 -9.86 -5.92 0.67
CA LEU A 177 -8.91 -5.46 -0.32
C LEU A 177 -8.46 -4.03 -0.03
N LEU A 178 -7.16 -3.81 0.10
CA LEU A 178 -6.54 -2.50 0.12
C LEU A 178 -6.06 -2.17 -1.31
N ILE A 179 -6.55 -1.10 -1.89
CA ILE A 179 -6.04 -0.56 -3.16
C ILE A 179 -4.99 0.48 -2.80
N ASP A 180 -3.73 0.22 -3.15
CA ASP A 180 -2.62 1.13 -2.84
C ASP A 180 -2.67 2.36 -3.74
N ALA A 181 -2.43 3.52 -3.12
CA ALA A 181 -2.22 4.75 -3.85
C ALA A 181 -0.80 4.81 -4.42
N GLU A 182 -0.71 5.46 -5.55
CA GLU A 182 0.52 5.58 -6.31
C GLU A 182 0.80 7.06 -6.65
N GLU A 183 1.41 7.36 -7.78
CA GLU A 183 1.79 8.73 -8.13
C GLU A 183 0.58 9.60 -8.54
N SER A 184 0.62 10.87 -8.20
CA SER A 184 -0.52 11.81 -8.33
C SER A 184 -1.04 12.00 -9.75
N TRP A 185 -0.20 11.83 -10.76
CA TRP A 185 -0.54 12.13 -12.16
C TRP A 185 -1.40 11.07 -12.86
N TYR A 186 -1.75 9.99 -12.16
CA TYR A 186 -2.77 9.02 -12.58
C TYR A 186 -3.65 8.54 -11.42
N GLN A 187 -3.43 9.07 -10.19
CA GLN A 187 -4.16 8.66 -8.99
C GLN A 187 -5.68 8.90 -9.10
N ASP A 188 -6.12 9.93 -9.81
CA ASP A 188 -7.56 10.20 -9.95
C ASP A 188 -8.30 9.12 -10.73
N VAL A 189 -7.61 8.41 -11.64
CA VAL A 189 -8.14 7.23 -12.34
C VAL A 189 -8.22 6.05 -11.36
N VAL A 190 -7.19 5.85 -10.54
CA VAL A 190 -7.16 4.84 -9.47
C VAL A 190 -8.29 5.08 -8.48
N ASP A 191 -8.46 6.32 -8.00
CA ASP A 191 -9.50 6.69 -7.04
C ASP A 191 -10.91 6.47 -7.64
N THR A 192 -11.11 6.85 -8.90
CA THR A 192 -12.39 6.65 -9.60
C THR A 192 -12.75 5.17 -9.67
N LEU A 193 -11.81 4.32 -10.06
CA LEU A 193 -12.05 2.88 -10.14
C LEU A 193 -12.24 2.27 -8.74
N SER A 194 -11.49 2.73 -7.75
CA SER A 194 -11.66 2.32 -6.35
C SER A 194 -13.07 2.61 -5.84
N TYR A 195 -13.64 3.76 -6.18
CA TYR A 195 -15.04 4.10 -5.83
C TYR A 195 -16.05 3.22 -6.57
N GLU A 196 -15.82 2.90 -7.85
CA GLU A 196 -16.67 1.94 -8.58
C GLU A 196 -16.66 0.56 -7.90
N LEU A 197 -15.49 0.09 -7.45
CA LEU A 197 -15.36 -1.16 -6.73
C LEU A 197 -16.00 -1.11 -5.33
N MET A 198 -15.91 0.03 -4.62
CA MET A 198 -16.62 0.22 -3.35
C MET A 198 -18.13 0.17 -3.54
N ILE A 199 -18.69 0.83 -4.57
CA ILE A 199 -20.12 0.79 -4.87
C ILE A 199 -20.59 -0.65 -5.06
N LYS A 200 -19.78 -1.49 -5.69
CA LYS A 200 -20.10 -2.92 -5.87
C LYS A 200 -19.97 -3.73 -4.58
N CYS A 201 -18.93 -3.47 -3.76
CA CYS A 201 -18.52 -4.42 -2.73
C CYS A 201 -18.84 -3.97 -1.29
N ASN A 202 -19.06 -2.66 -1.04
CA ASN A 202 -19.15 -2.11 0.31
C ASN A 202 -20.60 -1.87 0.77
N THR A 203 -21.55 -2.67 0.34
CA THR A 203 -22.97 -2.47 0.68
C THR A 203 -23.29 -2.79 2.14
N GLU A 204 -22.71 -3.84 2.71
CA GLU A 204 -22.97 -4.26 4.09
C GLU A 204 -21.84 -3.82 5.05
N ARG A 205 -20.62 -3.74 4.54
CA ARG A 205 -19.41 -3.35 5.29
C ARG A 205 -18.33 -2.87 4.33
N ALA A 206 -17.31 -2.20 4.84
CA ALA A 206 -16.13 -1.91 4.04
C ALA A 206 -15.37 -3.19 3.70
N THR A 207 -15.34 -3.54 2.42
CA THR A 207 -14.63 -4.67 1.83
C THR A 207 -13.45 -4.17 1.00
N VAL A 208 -13.67 -3.13 0.19
CA VAL A 208 -12.64 -2.44 -0.60
C VAL A 208 -12.28 -1.14 0.09
N TYR A 209 -10.99 -0.87 0.21
CA TYR A 209 -10.41 0.31 0.82
C TYR A 209 -9.54 1.02 -0.20
N ASN A 210 -9.74 2.33 -0.39
CA ASN A 210 -8.81 3.18 -1.13
C ASN A 210 -7.72 3.73 -0.21
N THR A 211 -6.55 4.06 -0.74
CA THR A 211 -5.43 4.58 0.05
C THR A 211 -5.26 6.09 -0.18
N TYR A 212 -5.10 6.84 0.92
CA TYR A 212 -4.95 8.29 0.94
C TYR A 212 -3.56 8.67 1.47
N GLN A 213 -2.77 9.38 0.63
CA GLN A 213 -1.40 9.78 0.91
C GLN A 213 -1.33 11.22 1.40
N PHE A 214 -1.34 11.43 2.71
CA PHE A 214 -1.47 12.75 3.37
C PHE A 214 -0.23 13.66 3.24
N TYR A 215 0.85 13.19 2.62
CA TYR A 215 1.93 14.08 2.21
C TYR A 215 1.51 15.02 1.06
N ARG A 216 0.36 14.77 0.40
CA ARG A 216 -0.24 15.67 -0.59
C ARG A 216 -1.13 16.71 0.09
N ARG A 217 -1.09 17.94 -0.43
CA ARG A 217 -1.85 19.09 0.10
C ARG A 217 -3.36 18.95 -0.02
N ASP A 218 -3.83 18.23 -1.03
CA ASP A 218 -5.25 18.08 -1.38
C ASP A 218 -5.92 16.85 -0.73
N MET A 219 -5.16 16.07 0.04
CA MET A 219 -5.60 14.71 0.39
C MET A 219 -6.71 14.68 1.44
N LEU A 220 -6.69 15.60 2.41
CA LEU A 220 -7.75 15.68 3.43
C LEU A 220 -9.11 15.99 2.78
N ASP A 221 -9.13 16.94 1.86
CA ASP A 221 -10.37 17.34 1.16
C ASP A 221 -10.83 16.23 0.19
N LYS A 222 -9.91 15.58 -0.53
CA LYS A 222 -10.23 14.44 -1.38
C LYS A 222 -10.83 13.26 -0.59
N MET A 223 -10.28 12.94 0.57
CA MET A 223 -10.83 11.87 1.41
C MET A 223 -12.23 12.21 1.91
N LYS A 224 -12.46 13.45 2.38
CA LYS A 224 -13.79 13.90 2.80
C LYS A 224 -14.80 13.87 1.66
N ALA A 225 -14.44 14.39 0.49
CA ALA A 225 -15.29 14.35 -0.71
C ALA A 225 -15.61 12.89 -1.15
N GLY A 226 -14.63 11.98 -1.07
CA GLY A 226 -14.81 10.56 -1.32
C GLY A 226 -15.81 9.93 -0.35
N PHE A 227 -15.69 10.23 0.94
CA PHE A 227 -16.64 9.76 1.95
C PHE A 227 -18.06 10.27 1.68
N GLU A 228 -18.23 11.55 1.39
CA GLU A 228 -19.52 12.16 1.07
C GLU A 228 -20.15 11.49 -0.15
N LYS A 229 -19.39 11.28 -1.22
CA LYS A 229 -19.82 10.57 -2.41
C LYS A 229 -20.32 9.16 -2.11
N MET A 230 -19.59 8.39 -1.26
CA MET A 230 -19.98 7.03 -0.90
C MET A 230 -21.20 7.03 0.02
N SER A 231 -21.30 7.97 0.95
CA SER A 231 -22.47 8.13 1.83
C SER A 231 -23.74 8.39 1.03
N THR A 232 -23.66 9.22 0.00
CA THR A 232 -24.78 9.47 -0.93
C THR A 232 -25.21 8.18 -1.66
N SER A 233 -24.25 7.30 -1.96
CA SER A 233 -24.49 5.99 -2.59
C SER A 233 -24.92 4.91 -1.58
N LYS A 234 -25.02 5.23 -0.29
CA LYS A 234 -25.36 4.31 0.82
C LYS A 234 -24.43 3.11 0.93
N VAL A 235 -23.14 3.31 0.68
CA VAL A 235 -22.11 2.28 0.81
C VAL A 235 -21.11 2.67 1.89
N HIS A 236 -20.54 1.66 2.53
CA HIS A 236 -19.49 1.87 3.54
C HIS A 236 -18.21 2.35 2.88
N PHE A 237 -17.57 3.36 3.48
CA PHE A 237 -16.34 3.92 2.99
C PHE A 237 -15.14 3.23 3.67
N GLY A 238 -14.28 2.59 2.87
CA GLY A 238 -13.03 2.02 3.35
C GLY A 238 -11.85 2.91 2.99
N ALA A 239 -11.06 3.33 3.98
CA ALA A 239 -9.85 4.11 3.73
C ALA A 239 -8.62 3.56 4.45
N LYS A 240 -7.53 3.42 3.71
CA LYS A 240 -6.19 3.25 4.23
C LYS A 240 -5.51 4.62 4.25
N ILE A 241 -5.07 5.04 5.43
CA ILE A 241 -4.47 6.35 5.66
C ILE A 241 -2.97 6.19 5.82
N VAL A 242 -2.19 6.81 4.94
CA VAL A 242 -0.73 6.78 4.93
C VAL A 242 -0.16 8.20 4.78
N ARG A 243 1.13 8.37 5.06
CA ARG A 243 1.79 9.64 4.75
C ARG A 243 2.13 9.76 3.27
N GLY A 244 2.69 8.73 2.67
CA GLY A 244 2.99 8.62 1.25
C GLY A 244 4.39 8.09 0.97
N ALA A 245 4.62 7.62 -0.25
CA ALA A 245 5.82 6.90 -0.64
C ALA A 245 6.58 7.49 -1.86
N TYR A 246 6.01 8.45 -2.58
CA TYR A 246 6.53 8.92 -3.87
C TYR A 246 6.98 10.39 -3.85
N MET A 247 7.33 10.94 -2.68
CA MET A 247 7.60 12.37 -2.50
C MET A 247 8.67 12.91 -3.45
N GLU A 248 9.76 12.18 -3.65
CA GLU A 248 10.86 12.62 -4.50
C GLU A 248 10.46 12.62 -5.99
N GLN A 249 9.74 11.59 -6.43
CA GLN A 249 9.21 11.49 -7.79
C GLN A 249 8.21 12.61 -8.08
N GLU A 250 7.31 12.90 -7.13
CA GLU A 250 6.32 13.97 -7.23
C GLU A 250 6.99 15.34 -7.39
N ARG A 251 7.95 15.65 -6.53
CA ARG A 251 8.70 16.91 -6.57
C ARG A 251 9.54 17.03 -7.85
N PHE A 252 10.24 15.98 -8.22
CA PHE A 252 11.03 15.95 -9.44
C PHE A 252 10.16 16.20 -10.68
N ARG A 253 8.99 15.53 -10.76
CA ARG A 253 8.06 15.71 -11.87
C ARG A 253 7.47 17.13 -11.90
N ALA A 254 7.05 17.65 -10.75
CA ALA A 254 6.52 19.01 -10.65
C ALA A 254 7.55 20.05 -11.15
N GLN A 255 8.80 19.94 -10.69
CA GLN A 255 9.89 20.80 -11.13
C GLN A 255 10.18 20.65 -12.63
N SER A 256 10.23 19.41 -13.13
CA SER A 256 10.56 19.12 -14.54
C SER A 256 9.49 19.62 -15.53
N LEU A 257 8.22 19.64 -15.11
CA LEU A 257 7.08 20.03 -15.95
C LEU A 257 6.52 21.41 -15.61
N GLY A 258 7.07 22.10 -14.59
CA GLY A 258 6.74 23.48 -14.27
C GLY A 258 5.35 23.66 -13.64
N TYR A 259 4.82 22.68 -12.90
CA TYR A 259 3.57 22.83 -12.15
C TYR A 259 3.83 22.89 -10.63
N PRO A 260 2.86 23.40 -9.84
CA PRO A 260 3.03 23.52 -8.39
C PRO A 260 3.29 22.17 -7.71
N ASP A 261 4.27 22.13 -6.80
CA ASP A 261 4.57 20.93 -6.01
C ASP A 261 3.32 20.45 -5.24
N PRO A 262 2.81 19.23 -5.49
CA PRO A 262 1.63 18.72 -4.81
C PRO A 262 1.89 18.33 -3.36
N ILE A 263 3.15 18.26 -2.95
CA ILE A 263 3.57 17.79 -1.63
C ILE A 263 3.47 18.87 -0.57
N GLN A 264 3.13 18.51 0.65
CA GLN A 264 3.13 19.39 1.81
C GLN A 264 4.51 20.06 2.01
N PRO A 265 4.55 21.30 2.53
CA PRO A 265 5.80 22.04 2.65
C PRO A 265 6.79 21.39 3.64
N ASN A 266 6.28 20.66 4.63
CA ASN A 266 7.09 20.03 5.66
C ASN A 266 6.36 18.82 6.28
N LYS A 267 7.05 18.12 7.18
CA LYS A 267 6.53 16.96 7.90
C LYS A 267 5.38 17.33 8.85
N GLU A 268 5.46 18.49 9.49
CA GLU A 268 4.46 18.99 10.44
C GLU A 268 3.11 19.20 9.77
N ALA A 269 3.10 19.76 8.54
CA ALA A 269 1.88 19.90 7.75
C ALA A 269 1.30 18.55 7.35
N THR A 270 2.15 17.59 6.96
CA THR A 270 1.73 16.20 6.69
C THR A 270 1.14 15.55 7.93
N ASP A 271 1.79 15.68 9.09
CA ASP A 271 1.33 15.09 10.35
C ASP A 271 -0.01 15.71 10.81
N ARG A 272 -0.18 17.01 10.66
CA ARG A 272 -1.43 17.73 10.97
C ARG A 272 -2.59 17.18 10.15
N ASP A 273 -2.44 17.12 8.82
CA ASP A 273 -3.51 16.68 7.93
C ASP A 273 -3.77 15.18 8.05
N TYR A 274 -2.73 14.37 8.27
CA TYR A 274 -2.87 12.95 8.61
C TYR A 274 -3.71 12.73 9.87
N ASN A 275 -3.38 13.43 10.97
CA ASN A 275 -4.11 13.30 12.22
C ASN A 275 -5.54 13.86 12.11
N ALA A 276 -5.77 14.91 11.32
CA ALA A 276 -7.10 15.42 11.01
C ALA A 276 -7.93 14.39 10.23
N GLY A 277 -7.31 13.68 9.27
CA GLY A 277 -7.95 12.59 8.54
C GLY A 277 -8.32 11.42 9.44
N VAL A 278 -7.43 11.03 10.36
CA VAL A 278 -7.72 9.99 11.36
C VAL A 278 -8.90 10.40 12.25
N LYS A 279 -8.90 11.62 12.76
CA LYS A 279 -9.98 12.14 13.60
C LYS A 279 -11.31 12.13 12.84
N PHE A 280 -11.33 12.65 11.60
CA PHE A 280 -12.51 12.66 10.75
C PHE A 280 -13.08 11.23 10.54
N ALA A 281 -12.22 10.24 10.29
CA ALA A 281 -12.64 8.85 10.15
C ALA A 281 -13.27 8.30 11.43
N MET A 282 -12.67 8.60 12.61
CA MET A 282 -13.19 8.16 13.90
C MET A 282 -14.52 8.81 14.29
N GLU A 283 -14.76 10.05 13.86
CA GLU A 283 -16.04 10.75 14.04
C GLU A 283 -17.17 10.19 13.16
N ASN A 284 -16.86 9.34 12.16
CA ASN A 284 -17.79 8.81 11.17
C ASN A 284 -17.83 7.27 11.12
N LEU A 285 -17.46 6.56 12.19
CA LEU A 285 -17.27 5.09 12.22
C LEU A 285 -18.50 4.29 11.77
N THR A 286 -19.71 4.82 11.86
CA THR A 286 -20.92 4.13 11.42
C THR A 286 -20.85 3.71 9.94
N HIS A 287 -20.21 4.52 9.09
CA HIS A 287 -20.10 4.27 7.66
C HIS A 287 -18.66 4.35 7.14
N PHE A 288 -17.69 4.63 8.02
CA PHE A 288 -16.29 4.79 7.69
C PHE A 288 -15.46 3.69 8.38
N SER A 289 -14.73 2.90 7.62
CA SER A 289 -13.77 1.93 8.14
C SER A 289 -12.35 2.36 7.79
N ILE A 290 -11.46 2.35 8.78
CA ILE A 290 -10.10 2.89 8.67
C ILE A 290 -9.03 1.80 8.81
N CYS A 291 -7.98 1.91 8.00
CA CYS A 291 -6.72 1.17 8.17
C CYS A 291 -5.57 2.18 8.25
N LEU A 292 -4.83 2.24 9.37
CA LEU A 292 -3.68 3.13 9.51
C LEU A 292 -2.39 2.47 9.09
N GLY A 293 -1.71 3.08 8.10
CA GLY A 293 -0.33 2.73 7.73
C GLY A 293 0.64 3.78 8.26
N THR A 294 1.19 3.57 9.45
CA THR A 294 2.10 4.52 10.10
C THR A 294 3.07 3.86 11.06
N HIS A 295 4.27 4.45 11.18
CA HIS A 295 5.27 4.21 12.24
C HIS A 295 5.35 5.38 13.22
N ASN A 296 4.50 6.40 13.10
CA ASN A 296 4.52 7.57 13.97
C ASN A 296 3.82 7.25 15.29
N GLU A 297 4.57 7.30 16.40
CA GLU A 297 4.05 7.00 17.74
C GLU A 297 2.92 7.91 18.16
N ALA A 298 3.05 9.22 17.93
CA ALA A 298 2.04 10.19 18.32
C ALA A 298 0.71 9.93 17.61
N SER A 299 0.75 9.66 16.28
CA SER A 299 -0.46 9.31 15.52
C SER A 299 -1.07 7.97 15.97
N SER A 300 -0.23 6.99 16.34
CA SER A 300 -0.71 5.69 16.85
C SER A 300 -1.35 5.84 18.24
N LYS A 301 -0.74 6.62 19.16
CA LYS A 301 -1.33 6.94 20.47
C LYS A 301 -2.65 7.70 20.32
N GLY A 302 -2.67 8.74 19.46
CA GLY A 302 -3.87 9.51 19.16
C GLY A 302 -5.03 8.66 18.61
N LEU A 303 -4.75 7.67 17.74
CA LEU A 303 -5.78 6.74 17.30
C LEU A 303 -6.34 5.91 18.46
N VAL A 304 -5.47 5.36 19.34
CA VAL A 304 -5.93 4.56 20.50
C VAL A 304 -6.78 5.39 21.43
N GLU A 305 -6.44 6.66 21.68
CA GLU A 305 -7.25 7.60 22.46
C GLU A 305 -8.62 7.85 21.82
N LEU A 306 -8.65 8.07 20.49
CA LEU A 306 -9.92 8.23 19.76
C LEU A 306 -10.76 6.95 19.77
N MET A 307 -10.13 5.75 19.68
CA MET A 307 -10.85 4.47 19.84
C MET A 307 -11.48 4.30 21.23
N GLN A 308 -10.86 4.83 22.29
CA GLN A 308 -11.46 4.83 23.62
C GLN A 308 -12.61 5.83 23.74
N GLN A 309 -12.58 6.92 23.00
CA GLN A 309 -13.60 7.97 23.00
C GLN A 309 -14.84 7.59 22.18
N TYR A 310 -14.64 6.97 21.02
CA TYR A 310 -15.72 6.73 20.05
C TYR A 310 -16.21 5.26 20.01
N GLY A 311 -15.55 4.36 20.72
CA GLY A 311 -16.05 3.01 20.81
C GLY A 311 -15.23 1.90 20.60
#